data_5d85c780afb20bf8e688b85bc1958b0c
#
_entry.id   5d85c780afb20bf8e688b85bc1958b0c
#
_cell.length_a   1.000
_cell.length_b   1.000
_cell.length_c   1.000
_cell.angle_alpha   90.00
_cell.angle_beta   90.00
_cell.angle_gamma   90.00
#
_symmetry.space_group_name_H-M   'P 1'
#
loop_
_entity.id
_entity.type
_entity.pdbx_description
1 polymer ?
#
loop_
_entity_poly.entity_id
_entity_poly.type
_entity_poly.pdbx_seq_one_letter_code
_entity_poly.pdbx_strand_id
1 'polypeptide(L)'
;MAACVVFKKAKPSKKEYRKYIIKTVTGPDDYASMKEVVRRRYSRAIEEGSPLPDLIITDGGKGQMEVVREVIEDELHLDIPIAGLAKDRKHRTSELLYGFPPLTIGVKQSTPLFHLLENIQNEVHRFAITFHRDKRSKSQVASALDNIKGIGEKRKTALLKTFKSVSRIRQASLEEIAAVVGEAAAKNIKENLTE
;
A
#
# COMPACT_ATOMS: atom_id res chain seq x y z
N MET A 1 0.96 3.37 6.86
CA MET A 1 1.31 2.85 5.49
C MET A 1 0.29 3.36 4.51
N ALA A 2 0.73 3.77 3.31
CA ALA A 2 -0.18 4.24 2.27
C ALA A 2 0.10 3.57 0.92
N ALA A 3 -0.89 3.57 0.04
CA ALA A 3 -0.83 3.02 -1.30
C ALA A 3 -1.30 4.05 -2.31
N CYS A 4 -0.67 4.07 -3.46
CA CYS A 4 -1.09 4.89 -4.59
C CYS A 4 -1.21 4.02 -5.83
N VAL A 5 -2.36 4.08 -6.47
CA VAL A 5 -2.63 3.43 -7.76
C VAL A 5 -2.67 4.48 -8.87
N VAL A 6 -2.42 4.07 -10.08
CA VAL A 6 -2.45 4.94 -11.25
C VAL A 6 -3.34 4.32 -12.31
N PHE A 7 -4.21 5.15 -12.89
CA PHE A 7 -5.03 4.79 -14.03
C PHE A 7 -4.67 5.68 -15.22
N LYS A 8 -4.56 5.08 -16.41
CA LYS A 8 -4.35 5.78 -17.68
C LYS A 8 -5.40 5.34 -18.67
N LYS A 9 -6.10 6.31 -19.27
CA LYS A 9 -7.22 6.02 -20.19
C LYS A 9 -8.22 5.03 -19.58
N ALA A 10 -8.63 5.30 -18.33
CA ALA A 10 -9.56 4.49 -17.51
C ALA A 10 -9.09 3.04 -17.22
N LYS A 11 -7.83 2.70 -17.43
CA LYS A 11 -7.26 1.36 -17.16
C LYS A 11 -6.15 1.41 -16.12
N PRO A 12 -6.02 0.39 -15.25
CA PRO A 12 -4.96 0.32 -14.24
C PRO A 12 -3.57 0.28 -14.86
N SER A 13 -2.66 1.17 -14.45
CA SER A 13 -1.24 1.16 -14.83
C SER A 13 -0.38 0.63 -13.70
N LYS A 14 -0.39 -0.70 -13.50
CA LYS A 14 0.19 -1.38 -12.32
C LYS A 14 1.70 -1.11 -12.14
N LYS A 15 2.45 -0.84 -13.20
CA LYS A 15 3.88 -0.50 -13.14
C LYS A 15 4.15 0.83 -12.41
N GLU A 16 3.16 1.70 -12.36
CA GLU A 16 3.26 3.02 -11.71
C GLU A 16 2.67 3.03 -10.30
N TYR A 17 2.16 1.91 -9.81
CA TYR A 17 1.69 1.79 -8.44
C TYR A 17 2.85 1.94 -7.46
N ARG A 18 2.58 2.59 -6.33
CA ARG A 18 3.59 2.78 -5.28
C ARG A 18 3.01 2.47 -3.91
N LYS A 19 3.84 1.85 -3.08
CA LYS A 19 3.59 1.57 -1.67
C LYS A 19 4.51 2.45 -0.84
N TYR A 20 3.96 3.08 0.19
CA TYR A 20 4.70 3.98 1.06
C TYR A 20 4.70 3.49 2.50
N ILE A 21 5.89 3.36 3.07
CA ILE A 21 6.08 3.22 4.51
C ILE A 21 6.21 4.65 5.04
N ILE A 22 5.36 5.00 6.00
CA ILE A 22 5.40 6.29 6.70
C ILE A 22 6.67 6.33 7.55
N LYS A 23 7.40 7.42 7.52
CA LYS A 23 8.70 7.58 8.16
C LYS A 23 8.72 8.62 9.26
N THR A 24 7.95 9.70 9.12
CA THR A 24 8.02 10.89 9.97
C THR A 24 6.86 11.01 10.95
N VAL A 25 5.77 10.28 10.72
CA VAL A 25 4.55 10.36 11.54
C VAL A 25 4.56 9.27 12.59
N THR A 26 4.44 9.66 13.86
CA THR A 26 4.33 8.78 15.02
C THR A 26 2.86 8.66 15.43
N GLY A 27 2.37 7.44 15.55
CA GLY A 27 0.96 7.19 15.92
C GLY A 27 -0.01 7.11 14.73
N PRO A 28 -1.29 6.96 15.00
CA PRO A 28 -2.35 6.85 14.00
C PRO A 28 -2.84 8.22 13.55
N ASP A 29 -2.09 8.88 12.67
CA ASP A 29 -2.48 10.14 12.04
C ASP A 29 -2.51 9.95 10.52
N ASP A 30 -3.72 9.77 10.00
CA ASP A 30 -3.95 9.50 8.58
C ASP A 30 -3.70 10.75 7.73
N TYR A 31 -3.98 11.95 8.25
CA TYR A 31 -3.76 13.21 7.53
C TYR A 31 -2.27 13.54 7.40
N ALA A 32 -1.52 13.47 8.50
CA ALA A 32 -0.07 13.66 8.45
C ALA A 32 0.62 12.58 7.60
N SER A 33 0.15 11.34 7.67
CA SER A 33 0.63 10.25 6.81
C SER A 33 0.36 10.53 5.32
N MET A 34 -0.80 11.08 4.99
CA MET A 34 -1.13 11.46 3.61
C MET A 34 -0.27 12.61 3.12
N LYS A 35 -0.06 13.66 3.93
CA LYS A 35 0.87 14.77 3.62
C LYS A 35 2.27 14.25 3.30
N GLU A 36 2.83 13.38 4.15
CA GLU A 36 4.15 12.78 3.91
C GLU A 36 4.21 12.06 2.55
N VAL A 37 3.20 11.25 2.24
CA VAL A 37 3.19 10.45 1.03
C VAL A 37 3.04 11.29 -0.23
N VAL A 38 2.10 12.25 -0.21
CA VAL A 38 1.86 13.16 -1.35
C VAL A 38 3.10 14.01 -1.61
N ARG A 39 3.69 14.61 -0.57
CA ARG A 39 4.94 15.38 -0.70
C ARG A 39 6.05 14.53 -1.31
N ARG A 40 6.34 13.36 -0.78
CA ARG A 40 7.39 12.46 -1.29
C ARG A 40 7.16 12.02 -2.72
N ARG A 41 5.91 11.79 -3.11
CA ARG A 41 5.57 11.37 -4.47
C ARG A 41 5.82 12.48 -5.47
N TYR A 42 5.30 13.68 -5.20
CA TYR A 42 5.29 14.76 -6.17
C TYR A 42 6.60 15.55 -6.17
N SER A 43 7.28 15.72 -5.03
CA SER A 43 8.67 16.24 -5.03
C SER A 43 9.57 15.37 -5.90
N ARG A 44 9.47 14.05 -5.76
CA ARG A 44 10.23 13.13 -6.61
C ARG A 44 9.84 13.22 -8.09
N ALA A 45 8.57 13.37 -8.40
CA ALA A 45 8.11 13.53 -9.78
C ALA A 45 8.67 14.79 -10.42
N ILE A 46 8.74 15.90 -9.65
CA ILE A 46 9.37 17.15 -10.09
C ILE A 46 10.87 16.94 -10.34
N GLU A 47 11.59 16.36 -9.37
CA GLU A 47 13.04 16.10 -9.47
C GLU A 47 13.40 15.22 -10.68
N GLU A 48 12.60 14.20 -10.95
CA GLU A 48 12.79 13.27 -12.06
C GLU A 48 12.24 13.76 -13.41
N GLY A 49 11.58 14.91 -13.45
CA GLY A 49 10.87 15.39 -14.63
C GLY A 49 9.77 14.43 -15.12
N SER A 50 9.20 13.66 -14.20
CA SER A 50 8.16 12.68 -14.53
C SER A 50 6.82 13.37 -14.84
N PRO A 51 5.99 12.83 -15.77
CA PRO A 51 4.68 13.40 -16.05
C PRO A 51 3.80 13.46 -14.80
N LEU A 52 3.19 14.61 -14.58
CA LEU A 52 2.19 14.80 -13.53
C LEU A 52 0.83 14.22 -13.96
N PRO A 53 -0.05 13.82 -13.02
CA PRO A 53 -1.38 13.34 -13.37
C PRO A 53 -2.32 14.49 -13.74
N ASP A 54 -3.33 14.20 -14.54
CA ASP A 54 -4.40 15.13 -14.87
C ASP A 54 -5.39 15.32 -13.74
N LEU A 55 -5.44 14.38 -12.78
CA LEU A 55 -6.36 14.38 -11.63
C LEU A 55 -5.80 13.53 -10.50
N ILE A 56 -5.89 14.03 -9.27
CA ILE A 56 -5.64 13.27 -8.05
C ILE A 56 -7.00 12.92 -7.42
N ILE A 57 -7.21 11.64 -7.09
CA ILE A 57 -8.43 11.18 -6.39
C ILE A 57 -8.03 10.62 -5.02
N THR A 58 -8.62 11.18 -3.96
CA THR A 58 -8.49 10.65 -2.59
C THR A 58 -9.57 9.60 -2.31
N ASP A 59 -9.24 8.53 -1.60
CA ASP A 59 -10.22 7.53 -1.09
C ASP A 59 -10.88 8.02 0.21
N GLY A 60 -11.29 9.28 0.20
CA GLY A 60 -11.95 9.95 1.31
C GLY A 60 -12.48 11.32 0.93
N GLY A 61 -13.24 11.92 1.86
CA GLY A 61 -13.94 13.15 1.63
C GLY A 61 -13.09 14.42 1.81
N LYS A 62 -13.79 15.51 2.16
CA LYS A 62 -13.25 16.88 2.22
C LYS A 62 -11.92 17.03 2.96
N GLY A 63 -11.75 16.40 4.13
CA GLY A 63 -10.55 16.52 4.92
C GLY A 63 -9.30 15.94 4.22
N GLN A 64 -9.44 14.82 3.52
CA GLN A 64 -8.34 14.26 2.74
C GLN A 64 -8.01 15.10 1.51
N MET A 65 -9.03 15.63 0.83
CA MET A 65 -8.84 16.54 -0.29
C MET A 65 -8.07 17.79 0.13
N GLU A 66 -8.43 18.39 1.27
CA GLU A 66 -7.77 19.60 1.79
C GLU A 66 -6.28 19.35 2.09
N VAL A 67 -5.98 18.22 2.73
CA VAL A 67 -4.60 17.82 3.02
C VAL A 67 -3.76 17.64 1.74
N VAL A 68 -4.36 17.07 0.68
CA VAL A 68 -3.68 16.91 -0.61
C VAL A 68 -3.50 18.26 -1.29
N ARG A 69 -4.52 19.15 -1.25
CA ARG A 69 -4.45 20.49 -1.79
C ARG A 69 -3.30 21.30 -1.18
N GLU A 70 -3.23 21.32 0.15
CA GLU A 70 -2.18 22.02 0.89
C GLU A 70 -0.78 21.60 0.39
N VAL A 71 -0.54 20.31 0.17
CA VAL A 71 0.77 19.86 -0.34
C VAL A 71 0.96 20.20 -1.82
N ILE A 72 -0.05 19.99 -2.65
CA ILE A 72 0.07 20.17 -4.11
C ILE A 72 0.15 21.65 -4.48
N GLU A 73 -0.77 22.46 -3.96
CA GLU A 73 -0.87 23.88 -4.32
C GLU A 73 0.05 24.77 -3.46
N ASP A 74 -0.06 24.64 -2.12
CA ASP A 74 0.60 25.59 -1.22
C ASP A 74 2.10 25.28 -1.03
N GLU A 75 2.50 23.98 -0.97
CA GLU A 75 3.90 23.61 -0.75
C GLU A 75 4.66 23.40 -2.07
N LEU A 76 4.07 22.71 -3.05
CA LEU A 76 4.76 22.33 -4.28
C LEU A 76 4.43 23.22 -5.48
N HIS A 77 3.49 24.14 -5.33
CA HIS A 77 3.04 25.08 -6.36
C HIS A 77 2.64 24.40 -7.67
N LEU A 78 1.98 23.24 -7.55
CA LEU A 78 1.46 22.49 -8.68
C LEU A 78 -0.02 22.78 -8.88
N ASP A 79 -0.43 22.91 -10.14
CA ASP A 79 -1.84 23.04 -10.52
C ASP A 79 -2.36 21.68 -11.02
N ILE A 80 -2.83 20.85 -10.09
CA ILE A 80 -3.39 19.53 -10.39
C ILE A 80 -4.78 19.43 -9.76
N PRO A 81 -5.84 19.20 -10.55
CA PRO A 81 -7.19 19.01 -10.04
C PRO A 81 -7.27 17.89 -8.99
N ILE A 82 -8.05 18.12 -7.93
CA ILE A 82 -8.21 17.18 -6.83
C ILE A 82 -9.69 16.83 -6.66
N ALA A 83 -9.96 15.54 -6.54
CA ALA A 83 -11.28 14.99 -6.25
C ALA A 83 -11.22 14.05 -5.04
N GLY A 84 -12.38 13.80 -4.43
CA GLY A 84 -12.53 12.89 -3.31
C GLY A 84 -13.69 11.93 -3.51
N LEU A 85 -13.53 10.69 -3.08
CA LEU A 85 -14.60 9.69 -3.05
C LEU A 85 -15.19 9.65 -1.65
N ALA A 86 -16.34 10.29 -1.47
CA ALA A 86 -17.07 10.23 -0.21
C ALA A 86 -17.85 8.92 -0.12
N LYS A 87 -17.86 8.33 1.08
CA LYS A 87 -18.54 7.08 1.38
C LYS A 87 -19.87 7.33 2.08
N ASP A 88 -20.88 6.53 1.74
CA ASP A 88 -22.14 6.52 2.47
C ASP A 88 -21.97 5.89 3.86
N ARG A 89 -23.06 5.89 4.67
CA ARG A 89 -23.06 5.25 5.99
C ARG A 89 -22.78 3.73 5.95
N LYS A 90 -22.86 3.11 4.77
CA LYS A 90 -22.56 1.69 4.53
C LYS A 90 -21.16 1.51 3.93
N HIS A 91 -20.28 2.52 3.99
CA HIS A 91 -18.94 2.55 3.44
C HIS A 91 -18.82 2.28 1.94
N ARG A 92 -19.88 2.53 1.16
CA ARG A 92 -19.87 2.45 -0.30
C ARG A 92 -19.61 3.84 -0.89
N THR A 93 -18.93 3.88 -2.04
CA THR A 93 -18.80 5.13 -2.82
C THR A 93 -20.19 5.66 -3.13
N SER A 94 -20.49 6.86 -2.67
CA SER A 94 -21.79 7.48 -2.88
C SER A 94 -21.69 8.78 -3.64
N GLU A 95 -20.60 9.51 -3.46
CA GLU A 95 -20.45 10.86 -3.98
C GLU A 95 -19.02 11.10 -4.47
N LEU A 96 -18.92 11.79 -5.60
CA LEU A 96 -17.68 12.39 -6.07
C LEU A 96 -17.65 13.85 -5.62
N LEU A 97 -16.63 14.22 -4.86
CA LEU A 97 -16.37 15.59 -4.48
C LEU A 97 -15.32 16.19 -5.41
N TYR A 98 -15.46 17.45 -5.79
CA TYR A 98 -14.52 18.13 -6.68
C TYR A 98 -14.38 19.61 -6.32
N GLY A 99 -13.18 20.14 -6.48
CA GLY A 99 -12.85 21.55 -6.31
C GLY A 99 -12.76 22.02 -4.85
N PHE A 100 -12.52 23.33 -4.68
CA PHE A 100 -12.42 23.99 -3.39
C PHE A 100 -13.16 25.33 -3.42
N PRO A 101 -14.23 25.51 -2.59
CA PRO A 101 -14.76 24.52 -1.66
C PRO A 101 -15.31 23.28 -2.38
N PRO A 102 -15.24 22.08 -1.76
CA PRO A 102 -15.66 20.84 -2.40
C PRO A 102 -17.14 20.82 -2.73
N LEU A 103 -17.46 20.63 -4.00
CA LEU A 103 -18.82 20.47 -4.52
C LEU A 103 -19.09 18.98 -4.73
N THR A 104 -20.30 18.54 -4.36
CA THR A 104 -20.74 17.17 -4.64
C THR A 104 -21.21 17.06 -6.08
N ILE A 105 -20.57 16.15 -6.82
CA ILE A 105 -21.00 15.77 -8.17
C ILE A 105 -21.81 14.48 -8.05
N GLY A 106 -23.09 14.55 -8.36
CA GLY A 106 -23.96 13.39 -8.38
C GLY A 106 -23.59 12.44 -9.50
N VAL A 107 -23.20 11.20 -9.16
CA VAL A 107 -22.87 10.16 -10.13
C VAL A 107 -23.88 9.02 -10.01
N LYS A 108 -24.67 8.80 -11.06
CA LYS A 108 -25.65 7.70 -11.08
C LYS A 108 -24.95 6.36 -11.13
N GLN A 109 -25.38 5.40 -10.31
CA GLN A 109 -24.77 4.06 -10.18
C GLN A 109 -24.73 3.26 -11.47
N SER A 110 -25.62 3.53 -12.42
CA SER A 110 -25.66 2.85 -13.72
C SER A 110 -24.69 3.43 -14.78
N THR A 111 -23.89 4.42 -14.42
CA THR A 111 -23.03 5.10 -15.40
C THR A 111 -21.64 4.46 -15.49
N PRO A 112 -20.99 4.50 -16.67
CA PRO A 112 -19.60 4.06 -16.82
C PRO A 112 -18.62 4.81 -15.88
N LEU A 113 -18.91 6.07 -15.58
CA LEU A 113 -18.14 6.88 -14.63
C LEU A 113 -18.21 6.28 -13.21
N PHE A 114 -19.40 5.90 -12.75
CA PHE A 114 -19.57 5.28 -11.43
C PHE A 114 -18.75 3.97 -11.35
N HIS A 115 -18.86 3.11 -12.35
CA HIS A 115 -18.08 1.87 -12.39
C HIS A 115 -16.59 2.09 -12.44
N LEU A 116 -16.11 3.14 -13.12
CA LEU A 116 -14.70 3.52 -13.10
C LEU A 116 -14.25 3.92 -11.71
N LEU A 117 -15.01 4.78 -11.01
CA LEU A 117 -14.67 5.22 -9.65
C LEU A 117 -14.69 4.07 -8.65
N GLU A 118 -15.67 3.17 -8.75
CA GLU A 118 -15.73 1.96 -7.96
C GLU A 118 -14.53 1.03 -8.22
N ASN A 119 -14.13 0.86 -9.47
CA ASN A 119 -12.94 0.11 -9.84
C ASN A 119 -11.65 0.72 -9.27
N ILE A 120 -11.52 2.05 -9.31
CA ILE A 120 -10.37 2.77 -8.73
C ILE A 120 -10.31 2.51 -7.22
N GLN A 121 -11.43 2.63 -6.52
CA GLN A 121 -11.52 2.41 -5.08
C GLN A 121 -11.20 0.95 -4.72
N ASN A 122 -11.80 0.00 -5.41
CA ASN A 122 -11.54 -1.43 -5.20
C ASN A 122 -10.05 -1.77 -5.44
N GLU A 123 -9.43 -1.17 -6.45
CA GLU A 123 -8.03 -1.42 -6.78
C GLU A 123 -7.08 -0.84 -5.72
N VAL A 124 -7.35 0.37 -5.21
CA VAL A 124 -6.53 0.94 -4.13
C VAL A 124 -6.65 0.11 -2.84
N HIS A 125 -7.85 -0.33 -2.49
CA HIS A 125 -8.07 -1.21 -1.35
C HIS A 125 -7.36 -2.56 -1.52
N ARG A 126 -7.53 -3.21 -2.68
CA ARG A 126 -6.86 -4.46 -3.00
C ARG A 126 -5.33 -4.34 -2.88
N PHE A 127 -4.77 -3.27 -3.42
CA PHE A 127 -3.34 -3.03 -3.42
C PHE A 127 -2.81 -2.74 -2.00
N ALA A 128 -3.55 -1.97 -1.20
CA ALA A 128 -3.23 -1.70 0.20
C ALA A 128 -3.26 -2.97 1.06
N ILE A 129 -4.33 -3.80 0.93
CA ILE A 129 -4.46 -5.07 1.67
C ILE A 129 -3.30 -6.02 1.34
N THR A 130 -2.91 -6.15 0.07
CA THR A 130 -1.77 -6.97 -0.33
C THR A 130 -0.49 -6.51 0.37
N PHE A 131 -0.29 -5.20 0.51
CA PHE A 131 0.85 -4.65 1.21
C PHE A 131 0.87 -4.98 2.71
N HIS A 132 -0.29 -4.87 3.38
CA HIS A 132 -0.42 -5.23 4.79
C HIS A 132 -0.16 -6.72 5.03
N ARG A 133 -0.68 -7.59 4.17
CA ARG A 133 -0.45 -9.04 4.24
C ARG A 133 1.03 -9.39 4.06
N ASP A 134 1.69 -8.82 3.06
CA ASP A 134 3.12 -9.04 2.80
C ASP A 134 3.98 -8.62 4.01
N LYS A 135 3.65 -7.48 4.64
CA LYS A 135 4.40 -7.00 5.81
C LYS A 135 4.14 -7.86 7.05
N ARG A 136 2.87 -8.20 7.32
CA ARG A 136 2.52 -9.08 8.45
C ARG A 136 3.17 -10.46 8.30
N SER A 137 3.12 -11.05 7.11
CA SER A 137 3.75 -12.33 6.82
C SER A 137 5.26 -12.28 7.11
N LYS A 138 5.96 -11.26 6.61
CA LYS A 138 7.40 -11.08 6.86
C LYS A 138 7.72 -10.88 8.33
N SER A 139 6.93 -10.09 9.05
CA SER A 139 7.11 -9.85 10.48
C SER A 139 6.85 -11.11 11.31
N GLN A 140 5.80 -11.86 11.01
CA GLN A 140 5.49 -13.12 11.69
C GLN A 140 6.55 -14.19 11.45
N VAL A 141 7.07 -14.29 10.21
CA VAL A 141 8.15 -15.24 9.90
C VAL A 141 9.43 -14.85 10.61
N ALA A 142 9.78 -13.57 10.64
CA ALA A 142 10.94 -13.09 11.38
C ALA A 142 10.81 -13.45 12.86
N SER A 143 9.69 -13.13 13.50
CA SER A 143 9.44 -13.41 14.91
C SER A 143 9.45 -14.91 15.22
N ALA A 144 8.87 -15.76 14.38
CA ALA A 144 8.85 -17.21 14.60
C ALA A 144 10.25 -17.85 14.46
N LEU A 145 11.12 -17.28 13.61
CA LEU A 145 12.47 -17.74 13.42
C LEU A 145 13.49 -17.15 14.42
N ASP A 146 13.13 -16.02 15.09
CA ASP A 146 14.00 -15.35 16.07
C ASP A 146 14.31 -16.21 17.28
N ASN A 147 13.39 -17.10 17.67
CA ASN A 147 13.53 -17.98 18.82
C ASN A 147 14.27 -19.28 18.49
N ILE A 148 14.64 -19.54 17.22
CA ILE A 148 15.28 -20.79 16.83
C ILE A 148 16.80 -20.64 16.91
N LYS A 149 17.42 -21.40 17.79
CA LYS A 149 18.88 -21.40 17.96
C LYS A 149 19.61 -21.72 16.64
N GLY A 150 20.57 -20.87 16.29
CA GLY A 150 21.36 -21.03 15.06
C GLY A 150 20.76 -20.39 13.81
N ILE A 151 19.60 -19.71 13.90
CA ILE A 151 18.99 -18.98 12.80
C ILE A 151 19.25 -17.48 12.97
N GLY A 152 20.36 -17.00 12.42
CA GLY A 152 20.68 -15.58 12.39
C GLY A 152 20.08 -14.86 11.17
N GLU A 153 20.27 -13.53 11.09
CA GLU A 153 19.66 -12.66 10.07
C GLU A 153 19.88 -13.12 8.61
N LYS A 154 21.07 -13.65 8.29
CA LYS A 154 21.37 -14.15 6.95
C LYS A 154 20.49 -15.35 6.58
N ARG A 155 20.34 -16.31 7.51
CA ARG A 155 19.51 -17.50 7.30
C ARG A 155 18.02 -17.17 7.27
N LYS A 156 17.55 -16.27 8.12
CA LYS A 156 16.18 -15.74 8.08
C LYS A 156 15.87 -15.11 6.73
N THR A 157 16.76 -14.22 6.26
CA THR A 157 16.58 -13.55 4.97
C THR A 157 16.50 -14.56 3.82
N ALA A 158 17.34 -15.61 3.82
CA ALA A 158 17.32 -16.66 2.81
C ALA A 158 16.00 -17.46 2.85
N LEU A 159 15.55 -17.87 4.05
CA LEU A 159 14.26 -18.57 4.24
C LEU A 159 13.07 -17.72 3.79
N LEU A 160 13.05 -16.44 4.18
CA LEU A 160 12.00 -15.50 3.76
C LEU A 160 11.95 -15.29 2.25
N LYS A 161 13.11 -15.24 1.61
CA LYS A 161 13.22 -15.08 0.16
C LYS A 161 12.68 -16.31 -0.57
N THR A 162 12.98 -17.51 -0.08
CA THR A 162 12.61 -18.79 -0.71
C THR A 162 11.15 -19.17 -0.41
N PHE A 163 10.77 -19.23 0.86
CA PHE A 163 9.49 -19.80 1.28
C PHE A 163 8.38 -18.77 1.49
N LYS A 164 8.70 -17.48 1.65
CA LYS A 164 7.78 -16.34 1.77
C LYS A 164 6.85 -16.34 3.01
N SER A 165 6.61 -17.48 3.67
CA SER A 165 5.77 -17.58 4.87
C SER A 165 6.19 -18.73 5.80
N VAL A 166 5.85 -18.62 7.11
CA VAL A 166 6.07 -19.70 8.11
C VAL A 166 5.33 -20.96 7.71
N SER A 167 4.09 -20.83 7.25
CA SER A 167 3.28 -21.98 6.81
C SER A 167 3.98 -22.78 5.70
N ARG A 168 4.59 -22.11 4.73
CA ARG A 168 5.36 -22.79 3.68
C ARG A 168 6.64 -23.42 4.20
N ILE A 169 7.32 -22.80 5.16
CA ILE A 169 8.49 -23.41 5.80
C ILE A 169 8.08 -24.67 6.58
N ARG A 170 6.94 -24.65 7.27
CA ARG A 170 6.39 -25.84 7.95
C ARG A 170 6.08 -26.97 6.99
N GLN A 171 5.50 -26.67 5.84
CA GLN A 171 5.11 -27.64 4.80
C GLN A 171 6.28 -28.15 3.98
N ALA A 172 7.37 -27.38 3.86
CA ALA A 172 8.56 -27.74 3.10
C ALA A 172 9.25 -28.98 3.71
N SER A 173 9.86 -29.81 2.89
CA SER A 173 10.65 -30.96 3.35
C SER A 173 11.91 -30.53 4.09
N LEU A 174 12.50 -31.44 4.87
CA LEU A 174 13.79 -31.18 5.51
C LEU A 174 14.87 -30.84 4.49
N GLU A 175 14.86 -31.54 3.35
CA GLU A 175 15.80 -31.38 2.24
C GLU A 175 15.67 -29.99 1.60
N GLU A 176 14.44 -29.54 1.34
CA GLU A 176 14.18 -28.21 0.79
C GLU A 176 14.68 -27.08 1.72
N ILE A 177 14.48 -27.23 3.02
CA ILE A 177 14.97 -26.27 4.02
C ILE A 177 16.48 -26.35 4.12
N ALA A 178 17.06 -27.58 4.12
CA ALA A 178 18.50 -27.79 4.21
C ALA A 178 19.27 -27.21 3.03
N ALA A 179 18.69 -27.25 1.83
CA ALA A 179 19.25 -26.61 0.64
C ALA A 179 19.43 -25.07 0.80
N VAL A 180 18.63 -24.45 1.66
CA VAL A 180 18.66 -22.98 1.88
C VAL A 180 19.55 -22.59 3.05
N VAL A 181 19.55 -23.37 4.17
CA VAL A 181 20.18 -22.97 5.43
C VAL A 181 21.18 -23.99 6.01
N GLY A 182 21.31 -25.13 5.36
CA GLY A 182 22.13 -26.27 5.82
C GLY A 182 21.38 -27.23 6.74
N GLU A 183 21.82 -28.51 6.81
CA GLU A 183 21.13 -29.59 7.49
C GLU A 183 20.88 -29.35 8.98
N ALA A 184 21.89 -28.88 9.73
CA ALA A 184 21.77 -28.64 11.16
C ALA A 184 20.72 -27.56 11.47
N ALA A 185 20.67 -26.49 10.68
CA ALA A 185 19.67 -25.44 10.82
C ALA A 185 18.27 -25.90 10.40
N ALA A 186 18.17 -26.72 9.36
CA ALA A 186 16.90 -27.29 8.89
C ALA A 186 16.26 -28.21 9.95
N LYS A 187 17.04 -29.04 10.63
CA LYS A 187 16.56 -29.87 11.76
C LYS A 187 15.99 -29.01 12.87
N ASN A 188 16.74 -27.99 13.33
CA ASN A 188 16.29 -27.06 14.36
C ASN A 188 14.99 -26.34 13.97
N ILE A 189 14.86 -25.96 12.69
CA ILE A 189 13.63 -25.32 12.19
C ILE A 189 12.45 -26.30 12.27
N LYS A 190 12.64 -27.53 11.81
CA LYS A 190 11.58 -28.55 11.83
C LYS A 190 11.11 -28.87 13.25
N GLU A 191 12.03 -29.00 14.18
CA GLU A 191 11.73 -29.29 15.60
C GLU A 191 10.98 -28.13 16.28
N ASN A 192 11.32 -26.89 16.00
CA ASN A 192 10.74 -25.71 16.68
C ASN A 192 9.56 -25.05 15.94
N LEU A 193 9.27 -25.42 14.68
CA LEU A 193 8.13 -24.92 13.94
C LEU A 193 6.98 -25.94 13.78
N THR A 194 7.05 -27.09 14.46
CA THR A 194 6.08 -28.18 14.31
C THR A 194 4.81 -27.99 15.13
N GLU A 195 4.74 -26.97 16.02
CA GLU A 195 3.54 -26.63 16.79
C GLU A 195 2.70 -25.51 16.17
#